data_647c77b10d627ebb60b65b8b3fc7e081
#
_entry.id   647c77b10d627ebb60b65b8b3fc7e081
#
_cell.length_a   1.000
_cell.length_b   1.000
_cell.length_c   1.000
_cell.angle_alpha   90.00
_cell.angle_beta   90.00
_cell.angle_gamma   90.00
#
_symmetry.space_group_name_H-M   'P 1'
#
loop_
_entity.id
_entity.type
_entity.pdbx_description
1 polymer ?
#
loop_
_entity_poly.entity_id
_entity_poly.type
_entity_poly.pdbx_seq_one_letter_code
_entity_poly.pdbx_strand_id
1 'polypeptide(L)'
;MVGEFFMMTLQQIDMSILLWIQEHLRADALTPFWKVITFLGNGGWFWLVLAAGLLVCKKTRLTGIAALLSITVGFLLTNVLLKNIVARPRPFDAYTEIISLITKPTDFSFPSGHTCASFACALILFRMLTKKFGIPAVILAG
;
A
#
# COMPACT_ATOMS: atom_id res chain seq x y z
N MET A 1 -25.40 -8.82 15.11
CA MET A 1 -26.30 -8.98 13.93
C MET A 1 -26.08 -7.93 12.85
N VAL A 2 -26.35 -6.61 13.06
CA VAL A 2 -26.17 -5.59 11.99
C VAL A 2 -24.72 -5.47 11.53
N GLY A 3 -23.75 -5.45 12.44
CA GLY A 3 -22.34 -5.37 12.12
C GLY A 3 -21.80 -6.59 11.38
N GLU A 4 -22.23 -7.78 11.75
CA GLU A 4 -21.83 -9.02 11.06
C GLU A 4 -22.40 -9.07 9.64
N PHE A 5 -23.66 -8.71 9.47
CA PHE A 5 -24.29 -8.62 8.16
C PHE A 5 -23.56 -7.63 7.23
N PHE A 6 -23.21 -6.45 7.76
CA PHE A 6 -22.47 -5.44 7.01
C PHE A 6 -21.07 -5.94 6.60
N MET A 7 -20.35 -6.60 7.52
CA MET A 7 -19.02 -7.17 7.24
C MET A 7 -19.10 -8.30 6.20
N MET A 8 -20.12 -9.16 6.28
CA MET A 8 -20.35 -10.21 5.28
C MET A 8 -20.62 -9.62 3.90
N THR A 9 -21.43 -8.58 3.82
CA THR A 9 -21.75 -7.90 2.55
C THR A 9 -20.49 -7.28 1.93
N LEU A 10 -19.66 -6.59 2.72
CA LEU A 10 -18.39 -6.03 2.26
C LEU A 10 -17.43 -7.11 1.74
N GLN A 11 -17.33 -8.25 2.44
CA GLN A 11 -16.49 -9.36 2.01
C GLN A 11 -16.97 -9.97 0.69
N GLN A 12 -18.29 -10.09 0.48
CA GLN A 12 -18.86 -10.58 -0.77
C GLN A 12 -18.58 -9.63 -1.94
N ILE A 13 -18.71 -8.33 -1.73
CA ILE A 13 -18.38 -7.31 -2.74
C ILE A 13 -16.89 -7.39 -3.10
N ASP A 14 -16.00 -7.41 -2.11
CA ASP A 14 -14.56 -7.54 -2.33
C ASP A 14 -14.23 -8.81 -3.13
N MET A 15 -14.84 -9.94 -2.77
CA MET A 15 -14.65 -11.22 -3.47
C MET A 15 -15.07 -11.13 -4.92
N SER A 16 -16.26 -10.58 -5.18
CA SER A 16 -16.78 -10.42 -6.54
C SER A 16 -15.87 -9.55 -7.41
N ILE A 17 -15.34 -8.45 -6.86
CA ILE A 17 -14.41 -7.56 -7.55
C ILE A 17 -13.09 -8.29 -7.84
N LEU A 18 -12.53 -9.00 -6.87
CA LEU A 18 -11.26 -9.71 -7.03
C LEU A 18 -11.36 -10.84 -8.06
N LEU A 19 -12.44 -11.61 -8.06
CA LEU A 19 -12.69 -12.64 -9.06
C LEU A 19 -12.86 -12.02 -10.45
N TRP A 20 -13.64 -10.95 -10.57
CA TRP A 20 -13.81 -10.24 -11.82
C TRP A 20 -12.47 -9.73 -12.39
N ILE A 21 -11.61 -9.15 -11.54
CA ILE A 21 -10.25 -8.72 -11.93
C ILE A 21 -9.42 -9.93 -12.37
N GLN A 22 -9.49 -11.04 -11.64
CA GLN A 22 -8.75 -12.27 -11.96
C GLN A 22 -9.15 -12.85 -13.31
N GLU A 23 -10.45 -12.83 -13.64
CA GLU A 23 -10.99 -13.39 -14.88
C GLU A 23 -10.80 -12.47 -16.10
N HIS A 24 -10.92 -11.15 -15.92
CA HIS A 24 -11.00 -10.21 -17.05
C HIS A 24 -9.74 -9.35 -17.24
N LEU A 25 -9.02 -9.03 -16.17
CA LEU A 25 -7.88 -8.11 -16.23
C LEU A 25 -6.53 -8.81 -16.02
N ARG A 26 -6.53 -10.05 -15.56
CA ARG A 26 -5.29 -10.81 -15.38
C ARG A 26 -4.79 -11.29 -16.73
N ALA A 27 -3.72 -10.67 -17.22
CA ALA A 27 -3.00 -11.11 -18.41
C ALA A 27 -1.58 -11.53 -18.00
N ASP A 28 -1.13 -12.72 -18.46
CA ASP A 28 0.21 -13.23 -18.12
C ASP A 28 1.31 -12.28 -18.58
N ALA A 29 1.12 -11.60 -19.71
CA ALA A 29 2.04 -10.59 -20.22
C ALA A 29 2.22 -9.38 -19.26
N LEU A 30 1.21 -9.03 -18.46
CA LEU A 30 1.25 -7.92 -17.50
C LEU A 30 1.74 -8.36 -16.12
N THR A 31 1.81 -9.65 -15.84
CA THR A 31 2.25 -10.18 -14.54
C THR A 31 3.64 -9.68 -14.12
N PRO A 32 4.67 -9.63 -14.98
CA PRO A 32 5.98 -9.09 -14.61
C PRO A 32 5.90 -7.61 -14.20
N PHE A 33 5.11 -6.82 -14.91
CA PHE A 33 4.89 -5.40 -14.60
C PHE A 33 4.26 -5.23 -13.20
N TRP A 34 3.18 -5.94 -12.90
CA TRP A 34 2.53 -5.88 -11.60
C TRP A 34 3.43 -6.37 -10.46
N LYS A 35 4.27 -7.40 -10.70
CA LYS A 35 5.26 -7.85 -9.72
C LYS A 35 6.29 -6.78 -9.40
N VAL A 36 6.76 -6.01 -10.40
CA VAL A 36 7.69 -4.89 -10.18
C VAL A 36 7.03 -3.79 -9.36
N ILE A 37 5.80 -3.38 -9.71
CA ILE A 37 5.06 -2.37 -8.94
C ILE A 37 4.87 -2.81 -7.49
N THR A 38 4.44 -4.05 -7.27
CA THR A 38 4.27 -4.61 -5.93
C THR A 38 5.59 -4.64 -5.16
N PHE A 39 6.69 -5.03 -5.83
CA PHE A 39 8.01 -5.05 -5.23
C PHE A 39 8.47 -3.65 -4.76
N LEU A 40 8.21 -2.61 -5.54
CA LEU A 40 8.51 -1.22 -5.15
C LEU A 40 7.75 -0.79 -3.88
N GLY A 41 6.53 -1.31 -3.69
CA GLY A 41 5.73 -1.07 -2.48
C GLY A 41 6.14 -1.88 -1.26
N ASN A 42 6.83 -3.03 -1.43
CA ASN A 42 7.14 -3.96 -0.34
C ASN A 42 7.91 -3.30 0.80
N GLY A 43 7.34 -3.33 2.02
CA GLY A 43 7.94 -2.69 3.19
C GLY A 43 8.17 -1.19 3.08
N GLY A 44 7.67 -0.54 2.01
CA GLY A 44 7.86 0.88 1.77
C GLY A 44 9.31 1.27 1.39
N TRP A 45 10.17 0.27 1.04
CA TRP A 45 11.62 0.50 0.86
C TRP A 45 11.91 1.59 -0.18
N PHE A 46 11.17 1.63 -1.30
CA PHE A 46 11.34 2.66 -2.33
C PHE A 46 11.15 4.07 -1.74
N TRP A 47 10.09 4.26 -0.98
CA TRP A 47 9.79 5.53 -0.34
C TRP A 47 10.80 5.91 0.75
N LEU A 48 11.31 4.90 1.48
CA LEU A 48 12.37 5.10 2.48
C LEU A 48 13.67 5.54 1.82
N VAL A 49 14.09 4.90 0.73
CA VAL A 49 15.30 5.29 -0.03
C VAL A 49 15.14 6.67 -0.63
N LEU A 50 13.98 6.98 -1.19
CA LEU A 50 13.69 8.31 -1.73
C LEU A 50 13.76 9.39 -0.64
N ALA A 51 13.11 9.15 0.50
CA ALA A 51 13.13 10.08 1.63
C ALA A 51 14.54 10.25 2.22
N ALA A 52 15.32 9.16 2.33
CA ALA A 52 16.72 9.20 2.76
C ALA A 52 17.60 9.99 1.77
N GLY A 53 17.40 9.80 0.46
CA GLY A 53 18.10 10.57 -0.57
C GLY A 53 17.88 12.08 -0.47
N LEU A 54 16.68 12.50 -0.06
CA LEU A 54 16.38 13.93 0.15
C LEU A 54 17.14 14.55 1.32
N LEU A 55 17.68 13.74 2.26
CA LEU A 55 18.50 14.25 3.36
C LEU A 55 19.86 14.77 2.91
N VAL A 56 20.38 14.29 1.79
CA VAL A 56 21.71 14.66 1.27
C VAL A 56 21.78 16.14 0.94
N CYS A 57 20.74 16.70 0.30
CA CYS A 57 20.70 18.09 -0.10
C CYS A 57 20.14 18.98 1.01
N LYS A 58 20.84 20.06 1.36
CA LYS A 58 20.37 21.02 2.39
C LYS A 58 18.98 21.59 2.09
N LYS A 59 18.65 21.81 0.80
CA LYS A 59 17.35 22.38 0.37
C LYS A 59 16.18 21.42 0.56
N THR A 60 16.40 20.12 0.51
CA THR A 60 15.35 19.08 0.59
C THR A 60 15.38 18.28 1.89
N ARG A 61 16.38 18.52 2.74
CA ARG A 61 16.59 17.77 3.99
C ARG A 61 15.36 17.76 4.90
N LEU A 62 14.70 18.91 5.07
CA LEU A 62 13.49 19.00 5.90
C LEU A 62 12.36 18.14 5.33
N THR A 63 12.21 18.11 4.01
CA THR A 63 11.25 17.25 3.33
C THR A 63 11.57 15.77 3.57
N GLY A 64 12.85 15.39 3.49
CA GLY A 64 13.28 14.02 3.77
C GLY A 64 12.98 13.60 5.21
N ILE A 65 13.28 14.47 6.19
CA ILE A 65 12.96 14.23 7.60
C ILE A 65 11.44 14.06 7.80
N ALA A 66 10.65 14.99 7.26
CA ALA A 66 9.20 14.93 7.36
C ALA A 66 8.61 13.66 6.71
N ALA A 67 9.14 13.24 5.56
CA ALA A 67 8.73 12.01 4.88
C ALA A 67 9.07 10.77 5.70
N LEU A 68 10.29 10.66 6.25
CA LEU A 68 10.67 9.55 7.12
C LEU A 68 9.80 9.47 8.37
N LEU A 69 9.56 10.59 9.03
CA LEU A 69 8.67 10.66 10.20
C LEU A 69 7.25 10.22 9.83
N SER A 70 6.71 10.71 8.70
CA SER A 70 5.37 10.37 8.23
C SER A 70 5.25 8.86 7.93
N ILE A 71 6.24 8.26 7.26
CA ILE A 71 6.28 6.81 6.99
C ILE A 71 6.34 6.04 8.32
N THR A 72 7.19 6.45 9.26
CA THR A 72 7.35 5.78 10.56
C THR A 72 6.06 5.82 11.37
N VAL A 73 5.43 6.97 11.49
CA VAL A 73 4.13 7.11 12.19
C VAL A 73 3.06 6.29 11.49
N GLY A 74 2.99 6.35 10.15
CA GLY A 74 2.07 5.55 9.36
C GLY A 74 2.27 4.06 9.57
N PHE A 75 3.52 3.59 9.60
CA PHE A 75 3.85 2.18 9.86
C PHE A 75 3.39 1.74 11.27
N LEU A 76 3.67 2.52 12.30
CA LEU A 76 3.25 2.21 13.67
C LEU A 76 1.74 2.15 13.79
N LEU A 77 1.03 3.13 13.24
CA LEU A 77 -0.43 3.16 13.28
C LEU A 77 -1.05 2.03 12.46
N THR A 78 -0.56 1.80 11.24
CA THR A 78 -1.17 0.85 10.32
C THR A 78 -0.75 -0.59 10.63
N ASN A 79 0.57 -0.89 10.66
CA ASN A 79 1.04 -2.26 10.73
C ASN A 79 1.13 -2.78 12.16
N VAL A 80 1.44 -1.93 13.15
CA VAL A 80 1.58 -2.37 14.53
C VAL A 80 0.23 -2.29 15.27
N LEU A 81 -0.53 -1.21 15.10
CA LEU A 81 -1.76 -1.00 15.86
C LEU A 81 -3.00 -1.51 15.12
N LEU A 82 -3.37 -0.87 14.00
CA LEU A 82 -4.66 -1.11 13.34
C LEU A 82 -4.78 -2.50 12.74
N LYS A 83 -3.72 -3.06 12.13
CA LYS A 83 -3.77 -4.42 11.59
C LYS A 83 -4.12 -5.46 12.66
N ASN A 84 -3.55 -5.32 13.85
CA ASN A 84 -3.80 -6.24 14.96
C ASN A 84 -5.18 -6.05 15.60
N ILE A 85 -5.70 -4.82 15.59
CA ILE A 85 -7.07 -4.55 16.09
C ILE A 85 -8.12 -5.07 15.13
N VAL A 86 -7.96 -4.78 13.82
CA VAL A 86 -8.94 -5.18 12.80
C VAL A 86 -8.84 -6.68 12.48
N ALA A 87 -7.62 -7.23 12.49
CA ALA A 87 -7.29 -8.65 12.28
C ALA A 87 -8.00 -9.29 11.07
N ARG A 88 -8.19 -8.52 9.97
CA ARG A 88 -8.90 -9.00 8.78
C ARG A 88 -8.06 -10.06 8.04
N PRO A 89 -8.58 -11.28 7.83
CA PRO A 89 -7.88 -12.29 7.05
C PRO A 89 -7.68 -11.83 5.60
N ARG A 90 -6.68 -12.39 4.93
CA ARG A 90 -6.46 -12.09 3.51
C ARG A 90 -7.44 -12.86 2.63
N PRO A 91 -7.85 -12.29 1.47
CA PRO A 91 -8.80 -12.94 0.58
C PRO A 91 -8.38 -14.36 0.15
N PHE A 92 -7.10 -14.61 -0.13
CA PHE A 92 -6.60 -15.93 -0.52
C PHE A 92 -6.50 -16.94 0.65
N ASP A 93 -6.65 -16.49 1.90
CA ASP A 93 -6.76 -17.38 3.06
C ASP A 93 -8.22 -17.69 3.37
N ALA A 94 -9.14 -16.79 3.02
CA ALA A 94 -10.56 -16.93 3.20
C ALA A 94 -11.24 -17.68 2.03
N TYR A 95 -10.68 -17.55 0.80
CA TYR A 95 -11.27 -18.06 -0.43
C TYR A 95 -10.21 -18.73 -1.29
N THR A 96 -10.43 -20.03 -1.57
CA THR A 96 -9.48 -20.89 -2.33
C THR A 96 -9.42 -20.54 -3.82
N GLU A 97 -10.43 -19.87 -4.34
CA GLU A 97 -10.55 -19.46 -5.75
C GLU A 97 -9.63 -18.31 -6.11
N ILE A 98 -9.14 -17.54 -5.12
CA ILE A 98 -8.25 -16.42 -5.35
C ILE A 98 -6.80 -16.90 -5.43
N ILE A 99 -6.20 -16.72 -6.61
CA ILE A 99 -4.82 -17.11 -6.88
C ILE A 99 -3.90 -15.90 -6.72
N SER A 100 -3.04 -15.93 -5.68
CA SER A 100 -2.02 -14.89 -5.48
C SER A 100 -0.92 -14.96 -6.53
N LEU A 101 -0.54 -13.81 -7.12
CA LEU A 101 0.58 -13.67 -8.07
C LEU A 101 1.95 -13.54 -7.39
N ILE A 102 1.95 -13.31 -6.09
CA ILE A 102 3.15 -13.11 -5.27
C ILE A 102 3.19 -14.13 -4.12
N THR A 103 4.35 -14.25 -3.47
CA THR A 103 4.46 -15.02 -2.23
C THR A 103 3.44 -14.48 -1.22
N LYS A 104 2.64 -15.40 -0.65
CA LYS A 104 1.57 -15.05 0.29
C LYS A 104 2.15 -14.33 1.51
N PRO A 105 1.78 -13.07 1.76
CA PRO A 105 2.15 -12.40 3.00
C PRO A 105 1.46 -13.07 4.20
N THR A 106 2.11 -13.05 5.35
CA THR A 106 1.64 -13.71 6.58
C THR A 106 0.92 -12.76 7.54
N ASP A 107 0.86 -11.46 7.20
CA ASP A 107 0.19 -10.44 8.01
C ASP A 107 -1.26 -10.21 7.57
N PHE A 108 -2.04 -9.51 8.38
CA PHE A 108 -3.44 -9.18 8.09
C PHE A 108 -3.60 -8.29 6.85
N SER A 109 -4.77 -8.39 6.19
CA SER A 109 -5.03 -7.70 4.92
C SER A 109 -5.31 -6.21 5.06
N PHE A 110 -5.88 -5.76 6.17
CA PHE A 110 -6.35 -4.39 6.35
C PHE A 110 -5.92 -3.79 7.70
N PRO A 111 -5.53 -2.50 7.72
CA PRO A 111 -5.32 -1.63 6.57
C PRO A 111 -4.06 -1.96 5.75
N SER A 112 -3.98 -1.41 4.51
CA SER A 112 -2.86 -1.66 3.61
C SER A 112 -1.59 -0.91 4.02
N GLY A 113 -0.53 -1.64 4.36
CA GLY A 113 0.77 -1.05 4.67
C GLY A 113 1.43 -0.39 3.45
N HIS A 114 1.25 -0.96 2.24
CA HIS A 114 1.74 -0.37 0.99
C HIS A 114 1.12 1.00 0.75
N THR A 115 -0.20 1.07 0.78
CA THR A 115 -0.95 2.33 0.60
C THR A 115 -0.55 3.37 1.64
N CYS A 116 -0.46 2.97 2.91
CA CYS A 116 -0.08 3.89 3.98
C CYS A 116 1.33 4.47 3.76
N ALA A 117 2.34 3.64 3.52
CA ALA A 117 3.72 4.10 3.31
C ALA A 117 3.84 4.99 2.07
N SER A 118 3.18 4.61 0.96
CA SER A 118 3.19 5.36 -0.29
C SER A 118 2.58 6.74 -0.10
N PHE A 119 1.36 6.84 0.39
CA PHE A 119 0.70 8.14 0.59
C PHE A 119 1.34 8.98 1.69
N ALA A 120 1.84 8.37 2.78
CA ALA A 120 2.56 9.09 3.82
C ALA A 120 3.77 9.84 3.28
N CYS A 121 4.54 9.24 2.37
CA CYS A 121 5.67 9.90 1.71
C CYS A 121 5.19 10.87 0.62
N ALA A 122 4.37 10.40 -0.31
CA ALA A 122 3.97 11.16 -1.49
C ALA A 122 3.28 12.49 -1.16
N LEU A 123 2.42 12.53 -0.14
CA LEU A 123 1.76 13.77 0.30
C LEU A 123 2.74 14.77 0.90
N ILE A 124 3.77 14.33 1.62
CA ILE A 124 4.86 15.21 2.09
C ILE A 124 5.62 15.80 0.90
N LEU A 125 5.98 14.97 -0.09
CA LEU A 125 6.64 15.44 -1.31
C LEU A 125 5.78 16.45 -2.07
N PHE A 126 4.49 16.16 -2.21
CA PHE A 126 3.53 17.05 -2.86
C PHE A 126 3.40 18.41 -2.17
N ARG A 127 3.44 18.40 -0.83
CA ARG A 127 3.32 19.61 -0.02
C ARG A 127 4.59 20.46 0.01
N MET A 128 5.75 19.81 0.10
CA MET A 128 7.02 20.46 0.42
C MET A 128 7.96 20.65 -0.79
N LEU A 129 7.75 19.90 -1.88
CA LEU A 129 8.49 20.07 -3.12
C LEU A 129 7.67 20.78 -4.19
N THR A 130 8.34 21.11 -5.31
CA THR A 130 7.64 21.66 -6.49
C THR A 130 6.67 20.63 -7.06
N LYS A 131 5.57 21.10 -7.64
CA LYS A 131 4.53 20.23 -8.24
C LYS A 131 5.09 19.26 -9.28
N LYS A 132 6.19 19.61 -9.94
CA LYS A 132 6.91 18.74 -10.89
C LYS A 132 7.32 17.39 -10.27
N PHE A 133 7.65 17.34 -8.97
CA PHE A 133 8.02 16.11 -8.24
C PHE A 133 6.87 15.56 -7.41
N GLY A 134 6.08 16.46 -6.81
CA GLY A 134 4.98 16.06 -5.93
C GLY A 134 3.84 15.37 -6.66
N ILE A 135 3.43 15.84 -7.85
CA ILE A 135 2.35 15.22 -8.62
C ILE A 135 2.70 13.80 -9.06
N PRO A 136 3.86 13.53 -9.71
CA PRO A 136 4.27 12.16 -10.03
C PRO A 136 4.35 11.25 -8.81
N ALA A 137 4.79 11.75 -7.66
CA ALA A 137 4.84 10.97 -6.44
C ALA A 137 3.44 10.52 -5.98
N VAL A 138 2.43 11.39 -6.04
CA VAL A 138 1.04 11.04 -5.68
C VAL A 138 0.44 10.05 -6.70
N ILE A 139 0.70 10.24 -8.00
CA ILE A 139 0.26 9.30 -9.04
C ILE A 139 0.88 7.91 -8.85
N LEU A 140 2.16 7.86 -8.45
CA LEU A 140 2.83 6.57 -8.19
C LEU A 140 2.33 5.90 -6.91
N ALA A 141 1.81 6.69 -5.95
CA ALA A 141 1.32 6.17 -4.67
C ALA A 141 -0.07 5.52 -4.76
N GLY A 142 -0.88 5.87 -5.76
CA GLY A 142 -2.25 5.37 -5.98
C GLY A 142 -2.38 4.41 -7.11
#